data_fc5259061e5aaf613b7250e31f1ddd43
#
_entry.id   fc5259061e5aaf613b7250e31f1ddd43
#
_cell.length_a   1.000
_cell.length_b   1.000
_cell.length_c   1.000
_cell.angle_alpha   90.00
_cell.angle_beta   90.00
_cell.angle_gamma   90.00
#
_symmetry.space_group_name_H-M   'P 1'
#
loop_
_entity.id
_entity.type
_entity.pdbx_description
1 polymer ?
#
loop_
_entity_poly.entity_id
_entity_poly.type
_entity_poly.pdbx_seq_one_letter_code
_entity_poly.pdbx_strand_id
1 'polypeptide(L)'
;MSRGRGFSPLAPIGGVVALAGVLVVAVVAIATLGVALLLPGMRRRVRVFRMGGMPNDGTPPPPAPDAARDTARDRDKSYAEVIELWPFALALALLAPTQAHARLLVPMDEAQANHLKAYGLTFSVLERGGSCEWLLNYRGGSFLLPEDAATVREANIRGVTATPISGAEESRIRARIADENMESVKLEKAPRIAVYIPPNTPPWDDAVTLALTYADIPYQKVWDEEVLKGVLKNYDWLHLHHEDFTGQHGKFWASYHQFPWYQEEERVQKATATRLGFAKVSQLKAAVAVTIKDFVARGGFMFGMCSATDTYDIALAAQGVDIADVVYDGDPADPLAQNKLDFTRTLAFKDFRLELDPIVYRFSDIDVTQDAAQRGPNTWFTLFDFSAKNDPVPTMLVQDHVNAVPEFLGQSTGFHRARLKAGVIALGEVEGTDEVKYLHGQFGQGTFTFLGGHDPEDYQHMVGDPETKLDQYPHSPGYRLILNNVLFPAAEKKKQRT
;
A
#
# COMPACT_ATOMS: atom_id res chain seq x y z
N MET A 1 18.71 -34.85 -51.11
CA MET A 1 17.71 -34.40 -52.14
C MET A 1 16.85 -33.36 -51.51
N SER A 2 17.08 -32.15 -51.79
CA SER A 2 16.59 -31.23 -52.82
C SER A 2 15.51 -30.31 -52.29
N ARG A 3 15.94 -29.05 -52.04
CA ARG A 3 15.36 -27.76 -52.47
C ARG A 3 13.90 -27.45 -52.07
N GLY A 4 13.59 -26.34 -51.43
CA GLY A 4 13.42 -25.09 -52.13
C GLY A 4 13.11 -23.86 -51.25
N ARG A 5 13.52 -22.75 -51.69
CA ARG A 5 13.45 -21.35 -51.18
C ARG A 5 12.05 -20.77 -51.33
N GLY A 6 11.65 -19.88 -50.39
CA GLY A 6 10.50 -18.99 -50.58
C GLY A 6 10.72 -17.65 -49.89
N PHE A 7 10.69 -16.57 -50.66
CA PHE A 7 10.97 -15.17 -50.35
C PHE A 7 9.91 -14.52 -49.49
N SER A 8 10.35 -13.61 -48.60
CA SER A 8 9.57 -12.54 -47.94
C SER A 8 9.25 -11.40 -48.89
N PRO A 9 8.12 -10.68 -48.72
CA PRO A 9 7.99 -9.34 -49.24
C PRO A 9 8.07 -8.28 -48.15
N LEU A 10 8.88 -7.26 -48.41
CA LEU A 10 8.99 -5.99 -47.69
C LEU A 10 7.66 -5.20 -47.77
N ALA A 11 7.20 -4.71 -46.59
CA ALA A 11 6.10 -3.75 -46.50
C ALA A 11 6.63 -2.30 -46.52
N PRO A 12 5.87 -1.32 -47.02
CA PRO A 12 6.38 0.02 -47.35
C PRO A 12 6.47 0.93 -46.10
N ILE A 13 7.66 1.52 -45.93
CA ILE A 13 8.01 2.49 -44.88
C ILE A 13 7.41 3.90 -45.12
N GLY A 14 6.65 4.11 -46.19
CA GLY A 14 6.18 5.43 -46.60
C GLY A 14 5.06 6.07 -45.77
N GLY A 15 4.29 5.29 -45.01
CA GLY A 15 3.10 5.80 -44.27
C GLY A 15 3.40 6.47 -42.94
N VAL A 16 4.48 6.08 -42.27
CA VAL A 16 4.80 6.56 -40.91
C VAL A 16 5.43 7.95 -40.94
N VAL A 17 6.20 8.28 -42.00
CA VAL A 17 6.88 9.58 -42.12
C VAL A 17 5.88 10.70 -42.43
N ALA A 18 4.80 10.42 -43.16
CA ALA A 18 3.77 11.41 -43.51
C ALA A 18 2.91 11.80 -42.27
N LEU A 19 2.60 10.86 -41.37
CA LEU A 19 1.82 11.15 -40.16
C LEU A 19 2.61 11.97 -39.12
N ALA A 20 3.91 11.72 -39.00
CA ALA A 20 4.79 12.47 -38.10
C ALA A 20 4.94 13.95 -38.58
N GLY A 21 5.02 14.19 -39.86
CA GLY A 21 5.12 15.55 -40.44
C GLY A 21 3.87 16.40 -40.15
N VAL A 22 2.67 15.83 -40.25
CA VAL A 22 1.42 16.54 -39.99
C VAL A 22 1.23 16.87 -38.52
N LEU A 23 1.66 15.98 -37.64
CA LEU A 23 1.60 16.20 -36.18
C LEU A 23 2.52 17.34 -35.71
N VAL A 24 3.73 17.42 -36.29
CA VAL A 24 4.71 18.46 -35.97
C VAL A 24 4.21 19.84 -36.43
N VAL A 25 3.57 19.94 -37.59
CA VAL A 25 3.02 21.21 -38.11
C VAL A 25 1.84 21.69 -37.25
N ALA A 26 0.98 20.78 -36.77
CA ALA A 26 -0.13 21.12 -35.89
C ALA A 26 0.33 21.60 -34.49
N VAL A 27 1.34 20.97 -33.91
CA VAL A 27 1.91 21.37 -32.61
C VAL A 27 2.62 22.72 -32.69
N VAL A 28 3.33 23.00 -33.79
CA VAL A 28 3.97 24.32 -34.06
C VAL A 28 2.93 25.42 -34.21
N ALA A 29 1.81 25.16 -34.88
CA ALA A 29 0.74 26.13 -35.05
C ALA A 29 0.04 26.49 -33.72
N ILE A 30 -0.15 25.52 -32.84
CA ILE A 30 -0.74 25.74 -31.51
C ILE A 30 0.23 26.48 -30.58
N ALA A 31 1.52 26.17 -30.63
CA ALA A 31 2.54 26.87 -29.86
C ALA A 31 2.72 28.33 -30.25
N THR A 32 2.66 28.63 -31.56
CA THR A 32 2.74 30.00 -32.07
C THR A 32 1.54 30.87 -31.71
N LEU A 33 0.34 30.29 -31.66
CA LEU A 33 -0.87 30.98 -31.17
C LEU A 33 -0.82 31.24 -29.65
N GLY A 34 -0.27 30.31 -28.86
CA GLY A 34 -0.11 30.44 -27.41
C GLY A 34 0.89 31.51 -26.98
N VAL A 35 2.01 31.63 -27.70
CA VAL A 35 3.05 32.65 -27.44
C VAL A 35 2.59 34.06 -27.79
N ALA A 36 1.79 34.21 -28.85
CA ALA A 36 1.21 35.52 -29.21
C ALA A 36 0.23 36.07 -28.17
N LEU A 37 -0.38 35.20 -27.35
CA LEU A 37 -1.29 35.57 -26.27
C LEU A 37 -0.60 35.89 -24.93
N LEU A 38 0.68 35.53 -24.76
CA LEU A 38 1.42 35.62 -23.48
C LEU A 38 2.42 36.80 -23.40
N LEU A 39 2.63 37.59 -24.46
CA LEU A 39 3.55 38.73 -24.43
C LEU A 39 2.88 39.98 -23.83
N PRO A 40 3.32 40.50 -22.67
CA PRO A 40 2.68 41.63 -21.97
C PRO A 40 2.72 42.98 -22.74
N GLY A 41 3.51 43.08 -23.80
CA GLY A 41 3.66 44.29 -24.59
C GLY A 41 2.53 44.58 -25.60
N MET A 42 1.73 43.62 -26.00
CA MET A 42 0.69 43.76 -27.03
C MET A 42 -0.67 44.25 -26.50
N ARG A 43 -0.89 44.31 -25.19
CA ARG A 43 -2.19 44.73 -24.61
C ARG A 43 -2.39 46.24 -24.52
N ARG A 44 -1.45 47.09 -24.97
CA ARG A 44 -1.54 48.55 -24.77
C ARG A 44 -1.92 49.39 -26.01
N ARG A 45 -2.41 48.85 -27.10
CA ARG A 45 -2.81 49.68 -28.25
C ARG A 45 -4.12 49.27 -28.93
N VAL A 46 -5.16 49.01 -28.17
CA VAL A 46 -6.53 49.16 -28.67
C VAL A 46 -7.15 50.33 -27.86
N ARG A 47 -6.91 51.54 -28.33
CA ARG A 47 -7.72 52.71 -27.89
C ARG A 47 -8.89 52.82 -28.88
N VAL A 48 -10.07 52.56 -28.34
CA VAL A 48 -11.35 52.90 -28.96
C VAL A 48 -11.41 54.42 -29.15
N PHE A 49 -11.47 54.86 -30.41
CA PHE A 49 -11.78 56.25 -30.76
C PHE A 49 -13.24 56.50 -30.42
N ARG A 50 -13.50 57.35 -29.41
CA ARG A 50 -14.80 57.94 -29.11
C ARG A 50 -14.86 59.24 -29.86
N MET A 51 -15.78 59.38 -30.86
CA MET A 51 -16.06 60.65 -31.53
C MET A 51 -16.61 61.66 -30.54
N GLY A 52 -15.91 62.75 -30.38
CA GLY A 52 -16.37 63.96 -29.70
C GLY A 52 -16.27 65.14 -30.68
N GLY A 53 -17.31 65.96 -30.74
CA GLY A 53 -17.67 66.92 -31.74
C GLY A 53 -16.62 67.96 -32.11
N MET A 54 -16.73 68.44 -33.37
CA MET A 54 -15.98 69.52 -33.97
C MET A 54 -16.34 70.90 -33.37
N PRO A 55 -15.36 71.81 -33.30
CA PRO A 55 -15.61 73.22 -33.55
C PRO A 55 -15.08 73.63 -34.91
N ASN A 56 -15.83 74.45 -35.60
CA ASN A 56 -15.67 74.89 -36.97
C ASN A 56 -14.92 76.24 -36.88
N ASP A 57 -13.60 76.24 -37.25
CA ASP A 57 -12.87 77.49 -37.56
C ASP A 57 -11.83 77.20 -38.67
N GLY A 58 -11.97 77.85 -39.72
CA GLY A 58 -11.37 77.62 -41.02
C GLY A 58 -9.88 78.03 -41.10
N THR A 59 -9.00 77.15 -40.67
CA THR A 59 -7.56 77.20 -40.99
C THR A 59 -7.04 75.92 -41.56
N PRO A 60 -6.29 75.91 -42.69
CA PRO A 60 -5.77 74.70 -43.30
C PRO A 60 -4.65 74.12 -42.46
N PRO A 61 -4.53 72.77 -42.42
CA PRO A 61 -3.49 72.10 -41.63
C PRO A 61 -2.10 72.28 -42.27
N PRO A 62 -1.04 72.36 -41.51
CA PRO A 62 0.33 72.41 -41.98
C PRO A 62 0.76 71.05 -42.60
N PRO A 63 1.74 71.05 -43.53
CA PRO A 63 2.17 69.83 -44.22
C PRO A 63 2.86 68.88 -43.25
N ALA A 64 2.58 67.59 -43.40
CA ALA A 64 3.13 66.52 -42.58
C ALA A 64 4.66 66.41 -42.74
N PRO A 65 5.44 66.23 -41.69
CA PRO A 65 6.88 66.04 -41.80
C PRO A 65 7.22 64.67 -42.39
N ASP A 66 8.28 64.62 -43.20
CA ASP A 66 8.83 63.42 -43.90
C ASP A 66 9.35 62.27 -43.04
N ALA A 67 9.00 62.26 -41.78
CA ALA A 67 9.46 61.22 -40.80
C ALA A 67 8.74 59.87 -40.92
N ALA A 68 7.76 59.70 -41.83
CA ALA A 68 7.00 58.47 -41.95
C ALA A 68 7.63 57.39 -42.89
N ARG A 69 8.66 57.79 -43.67
CA ARG A 69 9.32 56.84 -44.61
C ARG A 69 10.47 56.03 -44.00
N ASP A 70 11.17 56.55 -43.00
CA ASP A 70 12.29 55.83 -42.38
C ASP A 70 11.85 54.76 -41.37
N THR A 71 10.67 54.93 -40.74
CA THR A 71 10.19 53.95 -39.75
C THR A 71 9.63 52.66 -40.34
N ALA A 72 9.25 52.65 -41.63
CA ALA A 72 8.80 51.44 -42.31
C ALA A 72 9.98 50.52 -42.76
N ARG A 73 11.11 51.14 -43.13
CA ARG A 73 12.30 50.42 -43.58
C ARG A 73 13.09 49.77 -42.44
N ASP A 74 13.04 50.38 -41.26
CA ASP A 74 13.62 49.80 -40.05
C ASP A 74 12.73 48.69 -39.42
N ARG A 75 11.41 48.72 -39.66
CA ARG A 75 10.52 47.65 -39.21
C ARG A 75 10.70 46.36 -40.03
N ASP A 76 10.87 46.49 -41.37
CA ASP A 76 11.08 45.35 -42.24
C ASP A 76 12.41 44.63 -41.93
N LYS A 77 13.47 45.40 -41.59
CA LYS A 77 14.75 44.78 -41.16
C LYS A 77 14.63 44.03 -39.86
N SER A 78 13.87 44.55 -38.85
CA SER A 78 13.69 43.89 -37.55
C SER A 78 12.87 42.58 -37.68
N TYR A 79 11.93 42.50 -38.59
CA TYR A 79 11.17 41.27 -38.85
C TYR A 79 12.00 40.25 -39.64
N ALA A 80 12.85 40.66 -40.54
CA ALA A 80 13.73 39.76 -41.31
C ALA A 80 14.77 39.09 -40.35
N GLU A 81 15.40 39.87 -39.46
CA GLU A 81 16.35 39.32 -38.45
C GLU A 81 15.67 38.37 -37.44
N VAL A 82 14.41 38.63 -37.04
CA VAL A 82 13.65 37.74 -36.18
C VAL A 82 13.30 36.43 -36.88
N ILE A 83 12.96 36.46 -38.16
CA ILE A 83 12.62 35.27 -38.94
C ILE A 83 13.87 34.38 -39.18
N GLU A 84 15.06 34.97 -39.36
CA GLU A 84 16.29 34.19 -39.50
C GLU A 84 16.77 33.48 -38.23
N LEU A 85 16.41 33.99 -37.05
CA LEU A 85 16.75 33.39 -35.76
C LEU A 85 15.79 32.28 -35.32
N TRP A 86 14.60 32.21 -35.90
CA TRP A 86 13.57 31.21 -35.52
C TRP A 86 13.97 29.75 -35.78
N PRO A 87 14.64 29.38 -36.88
CA PRO A 87 15.08 28.00 -37.06
C PRO A 87 16.17 27.62 -36.04
N PHE A 88 17.03 28.55 -35.58
CA PHE A 88 18.01 28.32 -34.54
C PHE A 88 17.36 28.19 -33.16
N ALA A 89 16.36 29.01 -32.87
CA ALA A 89 15.61 28.92 -31.60
C ALA A 89 14.78 27.62 -31.56
N LEU A 90 14.19 27.20 -32.70
CA LEU A 90 13.47 25.94 -32.80
C LEU A 90 14.41 24.72 -32.73
N ALA A 91 15.58 24.79 -33.34
CA ALA A 91 16.61 23.77 -33.26
C ALA A 91 17.16 23.67 -31.83
N LEU A 92 17.35 24.79 -31.10
CA LEU A 92 17.76 24.81 -29.70
C LEU A 92 16.66 24.27 -28.77
N ALA A 93 15.39 24.54 -29.05
CA ALA A 93 14.24 24.01 -28.30
C ALA A 93 14.05 22.50 -28.54
N LEU A 94 14.37 22.00 -29.73
CA LEU A 94 14.38 20.57 -30.06
C LEU A 94 15.63 19.83 -29.53
N LEU A 95 16.71 20.56 -29.24
CA LEU A 95 17.92 20.07 -28.59
C LEU A 95 17.91 20.29 -27.06
N ALA A 96 16.92 21.00 -26.53
CA ALA A 96 16.73 20.99 -25.08
C ALA A 96 16.51 19.53 -24.67
N PRO A 97 17.37 18.96 -23.79
CA PRO A 97 17.13 17.63 -23.30
C PRO A 97 15.73 17.67 -22.70
N THR A 98 14.79 16.90 -23.25
CA THR A 98 13.63 16.52 -22.46
C THR A 98 14.23 16.08 -21.14
N GLN A 99 13.95 16.78 -20.04
CA GLN A 99 14.31 16.30 -18.73
C GLN A 99 13.61 14.94 -18.61
N ALA A 100 14.30 13.92 -19.04
CA ALA A 100 13.96 12.57 -18.65
C ALA A 100 13.94 12.66 -17.13
N HIS A 101 12.78 12.57 -16.52
CA HIS A 101 12.66 12.57 -15.09
C HIS A 101 13.55 11.44 -14.61
N ALA A 102 14.71 11.81 -14.06
CA ALA A 102 15.64 10.85 -13.53
C ALA A 102 14.93 10.08 -12.42
N ARG A 103 15.19 8.79 -12.35
CA ARG A 103 14.52 7.87 -11.42
C ARG A 103 15.54 7.35 -10.43
N LEU A 104 15.09 7.10 -9.21
CA LEU A 104 15.85 6.41 -8.19
C LEU A 104 15.40 4.96 -8.12
N LEU A 105 16.30 4.04 -8.38
CA LEU A 105 16.10 2.62 -8.10
C LEU A 105 16.47 2.35 -6.64
N VAL A 106 15.50 1.89 -5.86
CA VAL A 106 15.65 1.39 -4.49
C VAL A 106 15.65 -0.14 -4.58
N PRO A 107 16.82 -0.79 -4.62
CA PRO A 107 16.90 -2.24 -4.68
C PRO A 107 16.35 -2.83 -3.37
N MET A 108 15.75 -4.02 -3.46
CA MET A 108 15.21 -4.73 -2.29
C MET A 108 15.82 -6.12 -2.15
N ASP A 109 16.93 -6.36 -2.84
CA ASP A 109 17.83 -7.51 -2.67
C ASP A 109 18.91 -7.22 -1.60
N GLU A 110 19.90 -8.07 -1.49
CA GLU A 110 21.03 -7.95 -0.52
C GLU A 110 21.81 -6.64 -0.64
N ALA A 111 21.68 -5.89 -1.73
CA ALA A 111 22.32 -4.59 -1.88
C ALA A 111 21.66 -3.46 -1.09
N GLN A 112 20.46 -3.70 -0.53
CA GLN A 112 19.78 -2.71 0.30
C GLN A 112 20.39 -2.64 1.69
N ALA A 113 20.75 -1.44 2.13
CA ALA A 113 21.29 -1.22 3.48
C ALA A 113 20.21 -1.34 4.57
N ASN A 114 18.97 -0.96 4.27
CA ASN A 114 17.87 -1.04 5.20
C ASN A 114 16.54 -1.27 4.44
N HIS A 115 16.10 -2.52 4.41
CA HIS A 115 14.87 -2.91 3.74
C HIS A 115 13.64 -2.23 4.37
N LEU A 116 13.54 -2.20 5.70
CA LEU A 116 12.36 -1.71 6.40
C LEU A 116 12.17 -0.20 6.17
N LYS A 117 13.25 0.59 6.22
CA LYS A 117 13.19 2.02 5.95
C LYS A 117 12.96 2.37 4.48
N ALA A 118 13.22 1.44 3.56
CA ALA A 118 12.90 1.63 2.14
C ALA A 118 11.38 1.73 1.90
N TYR A 119 10.56 1.00 2.67
CA TYR A 119 9.10 1.17 2.65
C TYR A 119 8.68 2.55 3.14
N GLY A 120 9.28 3.03 4.23
CA GLY A 120 9.02 4.37 4.76
C GLY A 120 9.41 5.47 3.78
N LEU A 121 10.54 5.33 3.08
CA LEU A 121 10.94 6.25 2.01
C LEU A 121 9.89 6.27 0.88
N THR A 122 9.44 5.09 0.44
CA THR A 122 8.41 4.96 -0.60
C THR A 122 7.09 5.58 -0.16
N PHE A 123 6.67 5.30 1.08
CA PHE A 123 5.46 5.87 1.68
C PHE A 123 5.51 7.40 1.73
N SER A 124 6.65 7.98 2.14
CA SER A 124 6.81 9.44 2.23
C SER A 124 6.73 10.15 0.87
N VAL A 125 7.18 9.49 -0.21
CA VAL A 125 6.98 10.00 -1.58
C VAL A 125 5.49 10.04 -1.93
N LEU A 126 4.74 8.97 -1.62
CA LEU A 126 3.30 8.91 -1.84
C LEU A 126 2.53 9.94 -1.00
N GLU A 127 2.94 10.14 0.26
CA GLU A 127 2.33 11.12 1.17
C GLU A 127 2.48 12.56 0.66
N ARG A 128 3.61 12.87 0.01
CA ARG A 128 3.83 14.16 -0.67
C ARG A 128 3.09 14.29 -2.01
N GLY A 129 2.27 13.30 -2.39
CA GLY A 129 1.54 13.27 -3.66
C GLY A 129 2.38 12.84 -4.86
N GLY A 130 3.57 12.27 -4.62
CA GLY A 130 4.39 11.64 -5.66
C GLY A 130 3.79 10.30 -6.10
N SER A 131 4.32 9.75 -7.20
CA SER A 131 3.96 8.44 -7.72
C SER A 131 5.20 7.57 -7.78
N CYS A 132 5.07 6.33 -7.32
CA CYS A 132 6.13 5.33 -7.29
C CYS A 132 5.73 4.11 -8.12
N GLU A 133 6.68 3.25 -8.43
CA GLU A 133 6.41 1.95 -9.01
C GLU A 133 7.03 0.86 -8.12
N TRP A 134 6.29 -0.21 -7.90
CA TRP A 134 6.77 -1.43 -7.26
C TRP A 134 7.08 -2.46 -8.33
N LEU A 135 8.36 -2.80 -8.47
CA LEU A 135 8.86 -3.72 -9.48
C LEU A 135 8.85 -5.14 -8.90
N LEU A 136 7.72 -5.84 -9.07
CA LEU A 136 7.51 -7.17 -8.51
C LEU A 136 8.48 -8.18 -9.12
N ASN A 137 9.10 -9.00 -8.28
CA ASN A 137 10.13 -9.99 -8.58
C ASN A 137 11.43 -9.41 -9.19
N TYR A 138 11.55 -8.09 -9.34
CA TYR A 138 12.79 -7.46 -9.76
C TYR A 138 13.64 -7.13 -8.54
N ARG A 139 14.79 -7.82 -8.38
CA ARG A 139 15.72 -7.60 -7.27
C ARG A 139 15.02 -7.53 -5.90
N GLY A 140 14.26 -8.58 -5.55
CA GLY A 140 13.55 -8.67 -4.28
C GLY A 140 12.31 -7.77 -4.15
N GLY A 141 11.75 -7.25 -5.25
CA GLY A 141 10.59 -6.35 -5.23
C GLY A 141 10.99 -4.88 -5.04
N SER A 142 11.90 -4.40 -5.88
CA SER A 142 12.47 -3.03 -5.84
C SER A 142 11.43 -1.94 -6.04
N PHE A 143 11.72 -0.74 -5.55
CA PHE A 143 10.92 0.44 -5.85
C PHE A 143 11.62 1.36 -6.85
N LEU A 144 10.82 2.01 -7.70
CA LEU A 144 11.28 3.03 -8.62
C LEU A 144 10.62 4.36 -8.24
N LEU A 145 11.41 5.27 -7.69
CA LEU A 145 10.97 6.55 -7.13
C LEU A 145 11.35 7.72 -8.06
N PRO A 146 10.69 8.88 -7.95
CA PRO A 146 11.17 10.10 -8.60
C PRO A 146 12.51 10.53 -8.02
N GLU A 147 13.46 10.96 -8.87
CA GLU A 147 14.71 11.58 -8.46
C GLU A 147 14.49 13.08 -8.26
N ASP A 148 14.06 13.46 -7.06
CA ASP A 148 14.01 14.85 -6.63
C ASP A 148 14.89 15.06 -5.37
N ALA A 149 15.24 16.31 -5.11
CA ALA A 149 16.16 16.66 -4.00
C ALA A 149 15.61 16.24 -2.62
N ALA A 150 14.30 16.19 -2.44
CA ALA A 150 13.68 15.77 -1.18
C ALA A 150 13.82 14.25 -1.01
N THR A 151 13.51 13.47 -2.05
CA THR A 151 13.62 12.01 -2.05
C THR A 151 15.07 11.55 -1.85
N VAL A 152 16.03 12.16 -2.55
CA VAL A 152 17.46 11.85 -2.39
C VAL A 152 17.95 12.17 -0.97
N ARG A 153 17.59 13.34 -0.44
CA ARG A 153 17.96 13.71 0.93
C ARG A 153 17.36 12.74 1.96
N GLU A 154 16.11 12.36 1.79
CA GLU A 154 15.41 11.48 2.71
C GLU A 154 15.96 10.05 2.66
N ALA A 155 16.31 9.53 1.48
CA ALA A 155 17.02 8.27 1.33
C ALA A 155 18.33 8.25 2.15
N ASN A 156 19.12 9.33 2.05
CA ASN A 156 20.37 9.44 2.80
C ASN A 156 20.13 9.52 4.32
N ILE A 157 19.15 10.30 4.77
CA ILE A 157 18.81 10.43 6.21
C ILE A 157 18.37 9.08 6.80
N ARG A 158 17.58 8.32 6.04
CA ARG A 158 17.06 7.01 6.46
C ARG A 158 18.10 5.88 6.31
N GLY A 159 19.25 6.12 5.67
CA GLY A 159 20.26 5.10 5.37
C GLY A 159 19.75 4.06 4.35
N VAL A 160 18.87 4.48 3.43
CA VAL A 160 18.31 3.63 2.37
C VAL A 160 19.20 3.70 1.14
N THR A 161 19.60 2.54 0.61
CA THR A 161 20.29 2.45 -0.68
C THR A 161 19.33 2.85 -1.80
N ALA A 162 19.64 3.95 -2.49
CA ALA A 162 18.89 4.45 -3.62
C ALA A 162 19.84 4.95 -4.70
N THR A 163 19.74 4.42 -5.91
CA THR A 163 20.68 4.68 -7.01
C THR A 163 19.99 5.44 -8.13
N PRO A 164 20.49 6.62 -8.53
CA PRO A 164 20.02 7.28 -9.75
C PRO A 164 20.25 6.40 -10.97
N ILE A 165 19.24 6.26 -11.83
CA ILE A 165 19.33 5.47 -13.06
C ILE A 165 19.10 6.35 -14.29
N SER A 166 19.87 6.06 -15.35
CA SER A 166 19.69 6.70 -16.65
C SER A 166 18.44 6.18 -17.36
N GLY A 167 17.87 6.94 -18.30
CA GLY A 167 16.76 6.49 -19.15
C GLY A 167 17.10 5.22 -19.95
N ALA A 168 18.37 5.01 -20.33
CA ALA A 168 18.82 3.79 -20.99
C ALA A 168 18.79 2.57 -20.03
N GLU A 169 19.10 2.78 -18.76
CA GLU A 169 19.04 1.75 -17.73
C GLU A 169 17.59 1.44 -17.37
N GLU A 170 16.74 2.45 -17.19
CA GLU A 170 15.30 2.26 -17.03
C GLU A 170 14.68 1.44 -18.16
N SER A 171 15.06 1.74 -19.42
CA SER A 171 14.60 0.98 -20.58
C SER A 171 15.01 -0.49 -20.52
N ARG A 172 16.24 -0.78 -20.08
CA ARG A 172 16.70 -2.17 -19.87
C ARG A 172 15.94 -2.89 -18.77
N ILE A 173 15.66 -2.21 -17.65
CA ILE A 173 14.83 -2.76 -16.56
C ILE A 173 13.43 -3.09 -17.07
N ARG A 174 12.80 -2.16 -17.81
CA ARG A 174 11.46 -2.38 -18.38
C ARG A 174 11.41 -3.52 -19.40
N ALA A 175 12.44 -3.67 -20.22
CA ALA A 175 12.56 -4.80 -21.15
C ALA A 175 12.64 -6.13 -20.39
N ARG A 176 13.48 -6.19 -19.34
CA ARG A 176 13.59 -7.37 -18.48
C ARG A 176 12.28 -7.72 -17.79
N ILE A 177 11.57 -6.74 -17.25
CA ILE A 177 10.24 -6.92 -16.65
C ILE A 177 9.24 -7.49 -17.67
N ALA A 178 9.30 -7.01 -18.94
CA ALA A 178 8.43 -7.52 -19.99
C ALA A 178 8.72 -8.97 -20.38
N ASP A 179 9.99 -9.39 -20.35
CA ASP A 179 10.42 -10.70 -20.81
C ASP A 179 10.33 -11.80 -19.72
N GLU A 180 10.57 -11.46 -18.45
CA GLU A 180 10.62 -12.40 -17.33
C GLU A 180 9.31 -12.40 -16.51
N ASN A 181 9.22 -13.26 -15.46
CA ASN A 181 8.11 -13.30 -14.49
C ASN A 181 8.19 -12.12 -13.52
N MET A 182 8.01 -10.91 -14.04
CA MET A 182 8.07 -9.65 -13.31
C MET A 182 6.92 -8.74 -13.75
N GLU A 183 6.54 -7.78 -12.90
CA GLU A 183 5.51 -6.77 -13.25
C GLU A 183 5.86 -5.45 -12.56
N SER A 184 5.52 -4.34 -13.20
CA SER A 184 5.57 -3.01 -12.59
C SER A 184 4.17 -2.59 -12.16
N VAL A 185 3.99 -2.40 -10.86
CA VAL A 185 2.74 -1.93 -10.27
C VAL A 185 2.92 -0.49 -9.82
N LYS A 186 2.08 0.40 -10.33
CA LYS A 186 2.06 1.80 -9.90
C LYS A 186 1.48 1.92 -8.49
N LEU A 187 2.15 2.68 -7.63
CA LEU A 187 1.66 3.12 -6.34
C LEU A 187 1.21 4.57 -6.47
N GLU A 188 -0.05 4.86 -6.13
CA GLU A 188 -0.68 6.14 -6.47
C GLU A 188 -0.87 7.07 -5.29
N LYS A 189 -1.07 6.51 -4.08
CA LYS A 189 -1.45 7.29 -2.90
C LYS A 189 -1.02 6.57 -1.62
N ALA A 190 -0.51 7.31 -0.66
CA ALA A 190 -0.28 6.78 0.68
C ALA A 190 -1.60 6.34 1.32
N PRO A 191 -1.71 5.10 1.83
CA PRO A 191 -2.90 4.67 2.55
C PRO A 191 -3.02 5.39 3.89
N ARG A 192 -4.25 5.69 4.30
CA ARG A 192 -4.58 6.18 5.63
C ARG A 192 -4.71 4.99 6.57
N ILE A 193 -3.86 4.94 7.59
CA ILE A 193 -3.65 3.78 8.43
C ILE A 193 -4.33 3.97 9.78
N ALA A 194 -5.17 3.00 10.16
CA ALA A 194 -5.69 2.83 11.52
C ALA A 194 -5.08 1.56 12.15
N VAL A 195 -4.80 1.64 13.44
CA VAL A 195 -4.38 0.49 14.25
C VAL A 195 -5.35 0.34 15.40
N TYR A 196 -5.93 -0.84 15.53
CA TYR A 196 -6.89 -1.16 16.58
C TYR A 196 -6.14 -1.56 17.86
N ILE A 197 -6.07 -0.65 18.82
CA ILE A 197 -5.29 -0.77 20.05
C ILE A 197 -6.15 -0.32 21.25
N PRO A 198 -6.14 -1.06 22.37
CA PRO A 198 -6.84 -0.67 23.59
C PRO A 198 -6.28 0.63 24.19
N PRO A 199 -7.09 1.38 24.96
CA PRO A 199 -6.67 2.64 25.56
C PRO A 199 -5.68 2.46 26.74
N ASN A 200 -5.65 1.28 27.34
CA ASN A 200 -4.66 0.90 28.37
C ASN A 200 -3.37 0.41 27.70
N THR A 201 -2.30 0.32 28.47
CA THR A 201 -1.02 -0.18 27.96
C THR A 201 -0.89 -1.67 28.31
N PRO A 202 -0.97 -2.58 27.33
CA PRO A 202 -0.68 -4.00 27.52
C PRO A 202 0.78 -4.21 27.94
N PRO A 203 1.12 -5.32 28.60
CA PRO A 203 2.50 -5.67 28.93
C PRO A 203 3.23 -6.38 27.78
N TRP A 204 2.84 -6.14 26.57
CA TRP A 204 3.44 -6.60 25.30
C TRP A 204 3.42 -5.50 24.28
N ASP A 205 4.29 -5.60 23.30
CA ASP A 205 4.36 -4.70 22.15
C ASP A 205 3.54 -5.22 20.97
N ASP A 206 3.53 -4.43 19.91
CA ASP A 206 2.84 -4.73 18.65
C ASP A 206 3.85 -4.60 17.50
N ALA A 207 4.20 -5.72 16.88
CA ALA A 207 5.18 -5.79 15.80
C ALA A 207 4.85 -4.84 14.64
N VAL A 208 3.56 -4.60 14.36
CA VAL A 208 3.14 -3.68 13.28
C VAL A 208 3.39 -2.23 13.67
N THR A 209 3.08 -1.84 14.90
CA THR A 209 3.38 -0.47 15.39
C THR A 209 4.87 -0.23 15.50
N LEU A 210 5.66 -1.24 15.86
CA LEU A 210 7.13 -1.18 15.80
C LEU A 210 7.62 -0.95 14.36
N ALA A 211 7.11 -1.73 13.39
CA ALA A 211 7.45 -1.57 11.97
C ALA A 211 7.10 -0.18 11.43
N LEU A 212 5.87 0.29 11.70
CA LEU A 212 5.40 1.60 11.26
C LEU A 212 6.24 2.73 11.86
N THR A 213 6.53 2.65 13.17
CA THR A 213 7.35 3.63 13.88
C THR A 213 8.78 3.64 13.35
N TYR A 214 9.40 2.47 13.17
CA TYR A 214 10.76 2.36 12.65
C TYR A 214 10.89 2.88 11.21
N ALA A 215 9.89 2.61 10.37
CA ALA A 215 9.85 3.08 9.00
C ALA A 215 9.38 4.54 8.86
N ASP A 216 9.04 5.24 9.96
CA ASP A 216 8.45 6.59 9.99
C ASP A 216 7.15 6.68 9.15
N ILE A 217 6.28 5.69 9.27
CA ILE A 217 4.97 5.65 8.61
C ILE A 217 3.90 6.06 9.63
N PRO A 218 3.13 7.14 9.39
CA PRO A 218 2.14 7.63 10.33
C PRO A 218 0.90 6.73 10.40
N TYR A 219 0.34 6.56 11.60
CA TYR A 219 -0.90 5.84 11.84
C TYR A 219 -1.74 6.49 12.93
N GLN A 220 -3.03 6.13 13.02
CA GLN A 220 -3.94 6.57 14.06
C GLN A 220 -4.45 5.37 14.86
N LYS A 221 -4.51 5.51 16.18
CA LYS A 221 -5.09 4.51 17.05
C LYS A 221 -6.62 4.63 17.05
N VAL A 222 -7.30 3.51 16.98
CA VAL A 222 -8.76 3.40 17.10
C VAL A 222 -9.10 2.26 18.03
N TRP A 223 -10.24 2.34 18.72
CA TRP A 223 -10.72 1.30 19.60
C TRP A 223 -12.22 1.03 19.39
N ASP A 224 -12.84 0.23 20.23
CA ASP A 224 -14.23 -0.20 20.14
C ASP A 224 -15.21 0.95 19.82
N GLU A 225 -15.10 2.04 20.57
CA GLU A 225 -16.02 3.17 20.44
C GLU A 225 -15.87 3.90 19.10
N GLU A 226 -14.65 4.16 18.66
CA GLU A 226 -14.37 4.82 17.39
C GLU A 226 -14.84 3.95 16.23
N VAL A 227 -14.59 2.64 16.31
CA VAL A 227 -15.03 1.68 15.30
C VAL A 227 -16.56 1.68 15.19
N LEU A 228 -17.28 1.55 16.30
CA LEU A 228 -18.75 1.57 16.30
C LEU A 228 -19.35 2.92 15.88
N LYS A 229 -18.65 4.02 16.11
CA LYS A 229 -19.03 5.35 15.59
C LYS A 229 -18.78 5.51 14.09
N GLY A 230 -18.22 4.50 13.41
CA GLY A 230 -18.02 4.47 11.97
C GLY A 230 -16.82 5.28 11.50
N VAL A 231 -15.79 5.46 12.34
CA VAL A 231 -14.58 6.22 11.98
C VAL A 231 -13.77 5.53 10.87
N LEU A 232 -13.92 4.20 10.70
CA LEU A 232 -13.17 3.41 9.71
C LEU A 232 -13.37 3.87 8.27
N LYS A 233 -14.46 4.56 7.93
CA LYS A 233 -14.67 5.19 6.61
C LYS A 233 -13.58 6.20 6.21
N ASN A 234 -12.80 6.68 7.17
CA ASN A 234 -11.73 7.65 6.95
C ASN A 234 -10.38 6.99 6.65
N TYR A 235 -10.31 5.66 6.72
CA TYR A 235 -9.08 4.90 6.56
C TYR A 235 -9.16 3.96 5.37
N ASP A 236 -7.99 3.60 4.84
CA ASP A 236 -7.83 2.69 3.73
C ASP A 236 -7.31 1.33 4.22
N TRP A 237 -6.66 1.30 5.38
CA TRP A 237 -6.01 0.16 6.00
C TRP A 237 -6.28 0.09 7.51
N LEU A 238 -6.56 -1.11 8.02
CA LEU A 238 -6.80 -1.38 9.44
C LEU A 238 -5.96 -2.57 9.89
N HIS A 239 -5.20 -2.40 10.95
CA HIS A 239 -4.47 -3.46 11.64
C HIS A 239 -5.19 -3.95 12.89
N LEU A 240 -5.19 -5.27 13.07
CA LEU A 240 -5.63 -5.99 14.27
C LEU A 240 -4.48 -6.90 14.69
N HIS A 241 -4.04 -6.84 15.95
CA HIS A 241 -2.94 -7.70 16.40
C HIS A 241 -3.39 -8.70 17.48
N HIS A 242 -3.19 -8.39 18.75
CA HIS A 242 -3.46 -9.34 19.85
C HIS A 242 -4.90 -9.34 20.35
N GLU A 243 -5.79 -8.70 19.64
CA GLU A 243 -7.12 -8.49 20.18
C GLU A 243 -7.95 -9.76 20.17
N ASP A 244 -8.51 -10.06 21.31
CA ASP A 244 -9.51 -11.11 21.45
C ASP A 244 -10.90 -10.58 21.14
N PHE A 245 -11.46 -10.99 20.01
CA PHE A 245 -12.82 -10.65 19.61
C PHE A 245 -13.88 -11.59 20.21
N THR A 246 -13.49 -12.59 21.00
CA THR A 246 -14.41 -13.56 21.62
C THR A 246 -14.93 -13.11 22.97
N GLY A 247 -14.26 -12.15 23.62
CA GLY A 247 -14.57 -11.69 24.96
C GLY A 247 -14.04 -12.60 26.09
N GLN A 248 -13.08 -13.47 25.76
CA GLN A 248 -12.43 -14.36 26.72
C GLN A 248 -11.12 -13.77 27.28
N HIS A 249 -10.93 -12.45 27.14
CA HIS A 249 -9.77 -11.70 27.63
C HIS A 249 -8.43 -12.34 27.29
N GLY A 250 -8.24 -12.71 26.00
CA GLY A 250 -7.02 -13.32 25.49
C GLY A 250 -6.73 -14.72 26.02
N LYS A 251 -7.67 -15.36 26.68
CA LYS A 251 -7.45 -16.64 27.40
C LYS A 251 -6.30 -16.58 28.43
N PHE A 252 -6.02 -15.40 28.94
CA PHE A 252 -4.98 -15.18 29.96
C PHE A 252 -5.40 -15.53 31.36
N TRP A 253 -6.68 -15.84 31.61
CA TRP A 253 -7.22 -16.04 32.94
C TRP A 253 -6.43 -17.08 33.75
N ALA A 254 -6.14 -18.24 33.20
CA ALA A 254 -5.49 -19.33 33.91
C ALA A 254 -4.13 -18.90 34.54
N SER A 255 -3.34 -18.09 33.79
CA SER A 255 -1.99 -17.72 34.21
C SER A 255 -1.93 -16.33 34.85
N TYR A 256 -2.85 -15.41 34.53
CA TYR A 256 -2.67 -13.99 34.84
C TYR A 256 -3.86 -13.31 35.55
N HIS A 257 -4.95 -14.02 35.93
CA HIS A 257 -6.12 -13.38 36.56
C HIS A 257 -5.81 -12.61 37.85
N GLN A 258 -4.70 -12.93 38.53
CA GLN A 258 -4.24 -12.21 39.72
C GLN A 258 -3.31 -11.02 39.41
N PHE A 259 -2.87 -10.84 38.18
CA PHE A 259 -1.96 -9.76 37.80
C PHE A 259 -2.69 -8.45 37.61
N PRO A 260 -2.12 -7.31 38.06
CA PRO A 260 -2.77 -6.00 37.93
C PRO A 260 -3.11 -5.60 36.50
N TRP A 261 -2.27 -5.92 35.54
CA TRP A 261 -2.52 -5.59 34.13
C TRP A 261 -3.74 -6.34 33.57
N TYR A 262 -3.91 -7.63 33.89
CA TYR A 262 -5.06 -8.42 33.47
C TYR A 262 -6.37 -7.89 34.07
N GLN A 263 -6.36 -7.59 35.38
CA GLN A 263 -7.51 -7.02 36.06
C GLN A 263 -7.90 -5.64 35.51
N GLU A 264 -6.91 -4.83 35.14
CA GLU A 264 -7.15 -3.53 34.51
C GLU A 264 -7.73 -3.69 33.11
N GLU A 265 -7.21 -4.60 32.30
CA GLU A 265 -7.75 -4.89 30.97
C GLU A 265 -9.20 -5.37 31.03
N GLU A 266 -9.48 -6.36 31.90
CA GLU A 266 -10.83 -6.84 32.13
C GLU A 266 -11.77 -5.70 32.59
N ARG A 267 -11.32 -4.86 33.49
CA ARG A 267 -12.07 -3.70 34.00
C ARG A 267 -12.37 -2.70 32.86
N VAL A 268 -11.38 -2.38 32.03
CA VAL A 268 -11.51 -1.44 30.92
C VAL A 268 -12.48 -1.97 29.86
N GLN A 269 -12.37 -3.24 29.49
CA GLN A 269 -13.26 -3.86 28.51
C GLN A 269 -14.70 -3.93 29.01
N LYS A 270 -14.93 -4.37 30.25
CA LYS A 270 -16.28 -4.42 30.90
C LYS A 270 -16.90 -3.02 31.00
N ALA A 271 -16.11 -2.03 31.44
CA ALA A 271 -16.57 -0.65 31.52
C ALA A 271 -16.92 -0.08 30.14
N THR A 272 -16.15 -0.40 29.11
CA THR A 272 -16.43 0.01 27.74
C THR A 272 -17.70 -0.64 27.21
N ALA A 273 -17.88 -1.95 27.41
CA ALA A 273 -19.11 -2.66 27.01
C ALA A 273 -20.35 -2.01 27.67
N THR A 274 -20.31 -1.81 28.97
CA THR A 274 -21.42 -1.19 29.72
C THR A 274 -21.73 0.24 29.20
N ARG A 275 -20.69 1.05 29.01
CA ARG A 275 -20.83 2.43 28.52
C ARG A 275 -21.43 2.50 27.11
N LEU A 276 -21.14 1.52 26.27
CA LEU A 276 -21.66 1.42 24.92
C LEU A 276 -23.00 0.66 24.82
N GLY A 277 -23.57 0.23 25.97
CA GLY A 277 -24.89 -0.40 26.06
C GLY A 277 -24.91 -1.91 25.81
N PHE A 278 -23.75 -2.57 25.90
CA PHE A 278 -23.64 -4.03 25.81
C PHE A 278 -23.62 -4.67 27.20
N ALA A 279 -24.31 -5.79 27.34
CA ALA A 279 -24.33 -6.53 28.62
C ALA A 279 -23.01 -7.31 28.87
N LYS A 280 -22.34 -7.74 27.80
CA LYS A 280 -21.11 -8.55 27.84
C LYS A 280 -20.05 -8.00 26.90
N VAL A 281 -18.78 -8.26 27.22
CA VAL A 281 -17.62 -7.92 26.35
C VAL A 281 -17.72 -8.69 25.03
N SER A 282 -18.11 -9.96 25.05
CA SER A 282 -18.30 -10.76 23.85
C SER A 282 -19.30 -10.15 22.86
N GLN A 283 -20.41 -9.55 23.37
CA GLN A 283 -21.41 -8.86 22.53
C GLN A 283 -20.84 -7.58 21.90
N LEU A 284 -20.06 -6.79 22.69
CA LEU A 284 -19.38 -5.61 22.17
C LEU A 284 -18.39 -6.01 21.07
N LYS A 285 -17.51 -6.99 21.33
CA LYS A 285 -16.49 -7.43 20.37
C LYS A 285 -17.11 -8.02 19.10
N ALA A 286 -18.19 -8.77 19.21
CA ALA A 286 -18.95 -9.24 18.04
C ALA A 286 -19.50 -8.08 17.19
N ALA A 287 -20.04 -7.02 17.81
CA ALA A 287 -20.52 -5.83 17.10
C ALA A 287 -19.37 -5.08 16.41
N VAL A 288 -18.23 -4.98 17.07
CA VAL A 288 -17.00 -4.40 16.50
C VAL A 288 -16.51 -5.24 15.31
N ALA A 289 -16.44 -6.56 15.44
CA ALA A 289 -16.04 -7.46 14.35
C ALA A 289 -16.96 -7.32 13.12
N VAL A 290 -18.28 -7.23 13.33
CA VAL A 290 -19.25 -6.96 12.24
C VAL A 290 -18.98 -5.61 11.56
N THR A 291 -18.70 -4.56 12.34
CA THR A 291 -18.42 -3.22 11.80
C THR A 291 -17.12 -3.22 10.99
N ILE A 292 -16.10 -3.93 11.44
CA ILE A 292 -14.85 -4.12 10.69
C ILE A 292 -15.08 -4.94 9.41
N LYS A 293 -15.90 -5.99 9.49
CA LYS A 293 -16.31 -6.77 8.29
C LYS A 293 -16.97 -5.88 7.24
N ASP A 294 -17.83 -4.97 7.67
CA ASP A 294 -18.49 -3.99 6.80
C ASP A 294 -17.48 -3.00 6.18
N PHE A 295 -16.44 -2.62 6.91
CA PHE A 295 -15.34 -1.81 6.37
C PHE A 295 -14.63 -2.56 5.23
N VAL A 296 -14.27 -3.83 5.43
CA VAL A 296 -13.67 -4.67 4.38
C VAL A 296 -14.63 -4.81 3.20
N ALA A 297 -15.91 -5.12 3.45
CA ALA A 297 -16.91 -5.27 2.39
C ALA A 297 -17.01 -4.04 1.47
N ARG A 298 -16.77 -2.84 2.01
CA ARG A 298 -16.81 -1.56 1.27
C ARG A 298 -15.49 -1.16 0.60
N GLY A 299 -14.47 -2.00 0.64
CA GLY A 299 -13.19 -1.77 -0.05
C GLY A 299 -12.01 -1.47 0.87
N GLY A 300 -12.18 -1.56 2.18
CA GLY A 300 -11.09 -1.46 3.16
C GLY A 300 -10.16 -2.67 3.09
N PHE A 301 -8.92 -2.48 3.50
CA PHE A 301 -7.95 -3.54 3.68
C PHE A 301 -7.73 -3.81 5.16
N MET A 302 -7.91 -5.07 5.60
CA MET A 302 -7.67 -5.50 6.97
C MET A 302 -6.44 -6.41 7.04
N PHE A 303 -5.53 -6.12 7.96
CA PHE A 303 -4.38 -6.94 8.27
C PHE A 303 -4.47 -7.43 9.72
N GLY A 304 -4.55 -8.74 9.92
CA GLY A 304 -4.59 -9.38 11.24
C GLY A 304 -3.33 -10.16 11.53
N MET A 305 -2.87 -10.10 12.79
CA MET A 305 -1.79 -10.93 13.30
C MET A 305 -2.18 -11.57 14.64
N CYS A 306 -1.45 -12.60 15.03
CA CYS A 306 -1.61 -13.29 16.32
C CYS A 306 -3.06 -13.72 16.57
N SER A 307 -3.55 -13.57 17.81
CA SER A 307 -4.91 -13.97 18.21
C SER A 307 -6.03 -13.21 17.50
N ALA A 308 -5.76 -12.04 16.93
CA ALA A 308 -6.78 -11.32 16.16
C ALA A 308 -7.17 -12.03 14.84
N THR A 309 -6.44 -13.03 14.40
CA THR A 309 -6.71 -13.75 13.17
C THR A 309 -7.86 -14.73 13.30
N ASP A 310 -7.79 -15.67 14.25
CA ASP A 310 -8.81 -16.68 14.48
C ASP A 310 -9.97 -16.17 15.36
N THR A 311 -9.68 -15.38 16.40
CA THR A 311 -10.73 -14.83 17.29
C THR A 311 -11.70 -13.92 16.56
N TYR A 312 -11.24 -13.21 15.54
CA TYR A 312 -12.09 -12.37 14.69
C TYR A 312 -13.16 -13.21 13.96
N ASP A 313 -12.74 -14.28 13.32
CA ASP A 313 -13.67 -15.18 12.61
C ASP A 313 -14.53 -16.00 13.59
N ILE A 314 -14.00 -16.37 14.76
CA ILE A 314 -14.78 -17.01 15.82
C ILE A 314 -15.92 -16.06 16.26
N ALA A 315 -15.63 -14.79 16.53
CA ALA A 315 -16.64 -13.81 16.93
C ALA A 315 -17.71 -13.63 15.82
N LEU A 316 -17.32 -13.63 14.55
CA LEU A 316 -18.27 -13.57 13.45
C LEU A 316 -19.16 -14.81 13.36
N ALA A 317 -18.62 -16.01 13.58
CA ALA A 317 -19.39 -17.25 13.57
C ALA A 317 -20.32 -17.37 14.78
N ALA A 318 -19.90 -16.87 15.94
CA ALA A 318 -20.61 -16.97 17.21
C ALA A 318 -21.58 -15.82 17.48
N GLN A 319 -21.99 -15.03 16.47
CA GLN A 319 -22.94 -13.93 16.68
C GLN A 319 -24.24 -14.42 17.30
N GLY A 320 -24.55 -13.92 18.51
CA GLY A 320 -25.73 -14.31 19.28
C GLY A 320 -25.60 -15.65 20.02
N VAL A 321 -24.41 -16.23 20.06
CA VAL A 321 -24.07 -17.45 20.80
C VAL A 321 -23.08 -17.10 21.89
N ASP A 322 -23.33 -17.53 23.12
CA ASP A 322 -22.41 -17.36 24.22
C ASP A 322 -21.31 -18.43 24.17
N ILE A 323 -20.06 -18.00 24.02
CA ILE A 323 -18.89 -18.87 23.96
C ILE A 323 -17.88 -18.56 25.09
N ALA A 324 -18.21 -17.62 25.98
CA ALA A 324 -17.37 -17.26 27.11
C ALA A 324 -17.72 -18.12 28.33
N ASP A 325 -16.69 -18.64 29.02
CA ASP A 325 -16.88 -19.38 30.26
C ASP A 325 -17.20 -18.45 31.44
N VAL A 326 -17.79 -18.99 32.52
CA VAL A 326 -18.19 -18.27 33.74
C VAL A 326 -17.06 -17.41 34.35
N VAL A 327 -15.82 -17.78 34.13
CA VAL A 327 -14.67 -17.02 34.69
C VAL A 327 -14.47 -15.68 33.99
N TYR A 328 -15.00 -15.49 32.76
CA TYR A 328 -14.86 -14.26 31.97
C TYR A 328 -16.00 -13.27 32.19
N ASP A 329 -17.25 -13.76 32.24
CA ASP A 329 -18.43 -12.88 32.21
C ASP A 329 -19.50 -13.20 33.26
N GLY A 330 -19.33 -14.27 34.03
CA GLY A 330 -20.13 -14.61 35.21
C GLY A 330 -21.28 -15.60 34.98
N ASP A 331 -21.51 -16.05 33.73
CA ASP A 331 -22.43 -17.14 33.39
C ASP A 331 -21.76 -18.17 32.47
N PRO A 332 -22.22 -19.41 32.41
CA PRO A 332 -21.58 -20.46 31.64
C PRO A 332 -21.83 -20.27 30.17
N ALA A 333 -20.84 -20.64 29.33
CA ALA A 333 -21.00 -20.72 27.89
C ALA A 333 -22.21 -21.61 27.48
N ASP A 334 -22.82 -21.32 26.36
CA ASP A 334 -23.90 -22.12 25.80
C ASP A 334 -23.41 -23.57 25.54
N PRO A 335 -24.00 -24.60 26.20
CA PRO A 335 -23.54 -25.96 26.02
C PRO A 335 -23.70 -26.51 24.60
N LEU A 336 -24.47 -25.83 23.76
CA LEU A 336 -24.64 -26.14 22.33
C LEU A 336 -23.92 -25.13 21.42
N ALA A 337 -23.01 -24.34 21.96
CA ALA A 337 -22.32 -23.26 21.21
C ALA A 337 -21.75 -23.76 19.88
N GLN A 338 -21.02 -24.89 19.90
CA GLN A 338 -20.43 -25.49 18.69
C GLN A 338 -21.45 -25.72 17.58
N ASN A 339 -22.65 -26.17 17.91
CA ASN A 339 -23.69 -26.50 16.93
C ASN A 339 -24.43 -25.26 16.40
N LYS A 340 -24.22 -24.12 17.02
CA LYS A 340 -24.88 -22.85 16.67
C LYS A 340 -23.99 -21.92 15.86
N LEU A 341 -22.72 -22.28 15.61
CA LEU A 341 -21.82 -21.47 14.82
C LEU A 341 -22.30 -21.35 13.38
N ASP A 342 -22.26 -20.13 12.84
CA ASP A 342 -22.58 -19.84 11.45
C ASP A 342 -21.31 -19.49 10.66
N PHE A 343 -20.68 -20.47 10.06
CA PHE A 343 -19.47 -20.29 9.27
C PHE A 343 -19.68 -19.50 7.97
N THR A 344 -20.94 -19.23 7.57
CA THR A 344 -21.17 -18.33 6.41
C THR A 344 -20.81 -16.89 6.71
N ARG A 345 -20.71 -16.53 7.98
CA ARG A 345 -20.35 -15.18 8.44
C ARG A 345 -18.87 -14.91 8.50
N THR A 346 -18.03 -15.93 8.58
CA THR A 346 -16.57 -15.80 8.70
C THR A 346 -15.91 -15.32 7.42
N LEU A 347 -14.69 -14.81 7.50
CA LEU A 347 -13.90 -14.40 6.33
C LEU A 347 -13.02 -15.55 5.82
N ALA A 348 -12.14 -16.07 6.65
CA ALA A 348 -11.10 -17.01 6.27
C ALA A 348 -11.41 -18.47 6.61
N PHE A 349 -12.09 -18.71 7.74
CA PHE A 349 -12.15 -20.04 8.35
C PHE A 349 -13.55 -20.65 8.35
N LYS A 350 -13.61 -22.00 8.38
CA LYS A 350 -14.84 -22.77 8.41
C LYS A 350 -14.63 -24.06 9.19
N ASP A 351 -15.74 -24.66 9.63
CA ASP A 351 -15.79 -26.01 10.20
C ASP A 351 -14.84 -26.24 11.39
N PHE A 352 -14.43 -25.16 12.05
CA PHE A 352 -13.53 -25.23 13.21
C PHE A 352 -14.30 -25.64 14.48
N ARG A 353 -13.56 -26.18 15.45
CA ARG A 353 -14.05 -26.54 16.76
C ARG A 353 -13.56 -25.55 17.80
N LEU A 354 -14.48 -25.03 18.59
CA LEU A 354 -14.16 -24.15 19.70
C LEU A 354 -13.44 -24.90 20.82
N GLU A 355 -12.50 -24.22 21.45
CA GLU A 355 -11.94 -24.58 22.74
C GLU A 355 -12.56 -23.68 23.80
N LEU A 356 -13.46 -24.25 24.62
CA LEU A 356 -14.19 -23.50 25.64
C LEU A 356 -13.52 -23.53 27.02
N ASP A 357 -12.63 -24.50 27.27
CA ASP A 357 -11.92 -24.60 28.52
C ASP A 357 -11.03 -23.36 28.75
N PRO A 358 -11.26 -22.59 29.84
CA PRO A 358 -10.48 -21.38 30.12
C PRO A 358 -9.03 -21.68 30.53
N ILE A 359 -8.68 -22.95 30.85
CA ILE A 359 -7.31 -23.36 31.21
C ILE A 359 -6.46 -23.57 29.95
N VAL A 360 -7.11 -23.90 28.83
CA VAL A 360 -6.42 -24.13 27.56
C VAL A 360 -6.16 -22.80 26.83
N TYR A 361 -4.88 -22.49 26.59
CA TYR A 361 -4.42 -21.27 25.94
C TYR A 361 -4.55 -21.38 24.42
N ARG A 362 -5.78 -21.56 23.94
CA ARG A 362 -6.16 -21.69 22.54
C ARG A 362 -7.65 -21.39 22.39
N PHE A 363 -8.10 -20.78 21.28
CA PHE A 363 -9.51 -20.46 21.04
C PHE A 363 -10.25 -21.53 20.23
N SER A 364 -9.55 -22.20 19.33
CA SER A 364 -10.13 -23.24 18.46
C SER A 364 -9.05 -24.14 17.83
N ASP A 365 -9.48 -25.13 17.06
CA ASP A 365 -8.59 -25.96 16.24
C ASP A 365 -8.25 -25.31 14.86
N ILE A 366 -8.41 -24.00 14.74
CA ILE A 366 -7.80 -23.25 13.63
C ILE A 366 -6.29 -23.17 13.86
N ASP A 367 -5.90 -22.85 15.08
CA ASP A 367 -4.53 -22.57 15.50
C ASP A 367 -3.63 -23.81 15.58
N VAL A 368 -2.40 -23.67 15.11
CA VAL A 368 -1.35 -24.70 15.11
C VAL A 368 -0.22 -24.44 16.10
N THR A 369 -0.37 -23.49 17.03
CA THR A 369 0.71 -23.08 17.96
C THR A 369 1.34 -24.24 18.70
N GLN A 370 0.56 -25.22 19.11
CA GLN A 370 1.08 -26.38 19.85
C GLN A 370 2.03 -27.24 18.97
N ASP A 371 1.68 -27.45 17.69
CA ASP A 371 2.49 -28.21 16.77
C ASP A 371 3.75 -27.44 16.36
N ALA A 372 3.60 -26.13 16.10
CA ALA A 372 4.72 -25.24 15.81
C ALA A 372 5.74 -25.20 16.94
N ALA A 373 5.28 -25.05 18.20
CA ALA A 373 6.15 -25.03 19.37
C ALA A 373 6.92 -26.37 19.55
N GLN A 374 6.32 -27.51 19.20
CA GLN A 374 6.99 -28.81 19.26
C GLN A 374 8.12 -28.93 18.23
N ARG A 375 8.03 -28.26 17.09
CA ARG A 375 9.10 -28.24 16.08
C ARG A 375 10.30 -27.40 16.51
N GLY A 376 10.09 -26.37 17.29
CA GLY A 376 11.13 -25.49 17.84
C GLY A 376 11.62 -24.41 16.88
N PRO A 377 12.62 -23.59 17.29
CA PRO A 377 13.00 -22.35 16.63
C PRO A 377 13.77 -22.52 15.29
N ASN A 378 14.09 -23.73 14.91
CA ASN A 378 14.77 -24.01 13.63
C ASN A 378 13.80 -24.40 12.52
N THR A 379 12.61 -23.87 12.57
CA THR A 379 11.56 -24.06 11.56
C THR A 379 11.44 -22.83 10.69
N TRP A 380 11.01 -23.02 9.45
CA TRP A 380 10.86 -21.99 8.45
C TRP A 380 9.53 -22.18 7.73
N PHE A 381 8.92 -21.11 7.29
CA PHE A 381 7.82 -21.16 6.34
C PHE A 381 8.26 -20.60 4.99
N THR A 382 7.76 -21.20 3.92
CA THR A 382 8.13 -20.87 2.54
C THR A 382 7.06 -19.98 1.93
N LEU A 383 7.49 -18.88 1.30
CA LEU A 383 6.62 -17.99 0.53
C LEU A 383 6.35 -18.59 -0.85
N PHE A 384 5.12 -18.53 -1.31
CA PHE A 384 4.75 -19.05 -2.62
C PHE A 384 5.30 -18.18 -3.76
N ASP A 385 5.77 -18.83 -4.82
CA ASP A 385 6.23 -18.19 -6.06
C ASP A 385 5.03 -17.97 -7.00
N PHE A 386 4.30 -16.88 -6.80
CA PHE A 386 3.21 -16.46 -7.67
C PHE A 386 3.72 -15.80 -8.95
N SER A 387 2.91 -15.89 -10.02
CA SER A 387 3.18 -15.15 -11.25
C SER A 387 2.94 -13.65 -11.06
N ALA A 388 3.99 -12.85 -11.13
CA ALA A 388 3.87 -11.39 -11.05
C ALA A 388 3.00 -10.80 -12.18
N LYS A 389 2.91 -11.47 -13.34
CA LYS A 389 2.10 -11.05 -14.49
C LYS A 389 0.63 -11.44 -14.39
N ASN A 390 0.34 -12.64 -13.87
CA ASN A 390 -1.01 -13.19 -13.84
C ASN A 390 -1.68 -13.05 -12.46
N ASP A 391 -0.87 -13.10 -11.40
CA ASP A 391 -1.32 -13.05 -10.01
C ASP A 391 -0.68 -11.85 -9.26
N PRO A 392 -0.88 -10.60 -9.71
CA PRO A 392 -0.14 -9.45 -9.17
C PRO A 392 -0.41 -9.23 -7.67
N VAL A 393 -1.63 -9.45 -7.20
CA VAL A 393 -2.00 -9.23 -5.78
C VAL A 393 -1.24 -10.14 -4.83
N PRO A 394 -1.28 -11.48 -4.97
CA PRO A 394 -0.48 -12.37 -4.13
C PRO A 394 1.01 -12.09 -4.21
N THR A 395 1.53 -11.78 -5.42
CA THR A 395 2.95 -11.46 -5.62
C THR A 395 3.38 -10.21 -4.86
N MET A 396 2.55 -9.18 -4.75
CA MET A 396 2.87 -7.98 -3.96
C MET A 396 3.08 -8.33 -2.48
N LEU A 397 2.26 -9.21 -1.94
CA LEU A 397 2.26 -9.55 -0.52
C LEU A 397 3.45 -10.44 -0.13
N VAL A 398 4.01 -11.20 -1.07
CA VAL A 398 5.15 -12.10 -0.84
C VAL A 398 6.48 -11.56 -1.38
N GLN A 399 6.58 -10.27 -1.70
CA GLN A 399 7.84 -9.68 -2.12
C GLN A 399 8.86 -9.71 -0.98
N ASP A 400 9.94 -10.45 -1.17
CA ASP A 400 11.04 -10.50 -0.22
C ASP A 400 12.39 -10.72 -0.93
N HIS A 401 13.51 -10.60 -0.21
CA HIS A 401 14.84 -10.95 -0.68
C HIS A 401 15.18 -12.43 -0.44
N VAL A 402 14.33 -13.11 0.33
CA VAL A 402 14.38 -14.56 0.59
C VAL A 402 13.01 -15.18 0.34
N ASN A 403 12.97 -16.49 0.08
CA ASN A 403 11.73 -17.24 -0.12
C ASN A 403 11.34 -18.09 1.10
N ALA A 404 12.20 -18.21 2.09
CA ALA A 404 11.95 -18.90 3.35
C ALA A 404 12.20 -17.94 4.51
N VAL A 405 11.23 -17.82 5.40
CA VAL A 405 11.23 -16.91 6.54
C VAL A 405 11.28 -17.72 7.82
N PRO A 406 12.12 -17.37 8.81
CA PRO A 406 12.14 -18.04 10.11
C PRO A 406 10.74 -18.02 10.75
N GLU A 407 10.36 -19.16 11.35
CA GLU A 407 9.12 -19.26 12.11
C GLU A 407 9.20 -18.44 13.39
N PHE A 408 8.07 -17.87 13.78
CA PHE A 408 7.87 -17.18 15.06
C PHE A 408 6.49 -17.54 15.62
N LEU A 409 6.45 -17.70 16.93
CA LEU A 409 5.23 -18.09 17.61
C LEU A 409 4.36 -16.89 17.96
N GLY A 410 3.13 -17.18 18.34
CA GLY A 410 2.16 -16.25 18.89
C GLY A 410 1.03 -17.05 19.50
N GLN A 411 0.00 -16.40 20.00
CA GLN A 411 -1.18 -17.12 20.50
C GLN A 411 -1.89 -17.88 19.35
N SER A 412 -1.88 -17.34 18.13
CA SER A 412 -2.24 -18.05 16.91
C SER A 412 -1.05 -17.98 15.96
N THR A 413 -0.23 -19.05 15.98
CA THR A 413 1.02 -19.11 15.23
C THR A 413 0.82 -19.35 13.75
N GLY A 414 -0.25 -20.02 13.37
CA GLY A 414 -0.62 -20.36 12.00
C GLY A 414 -1.94 -21.13 12.01
N PHE A 415 -2.33 -21.66 10.85
CA PHE A 415 -3.68 -22.13 10.62
C PHE A 415 -3.69 -23.51 9.96
N HIS A 416 -4.51 -24.42 10.47
CA HIS A 416 -4.76 -25.70 9.77
C HIS A 416 -5.42 -25.44 8.42
N ARG A 417 -4.79 -25.91 7.34
CA ARG A 417 -5.31 -25.76 5.96
C ARG A 417 -6.74 -26.29 5.82
N ALA A 418 -7.08 -27.36 6.52
CA ALA A 418 -8.42 -27.95 6.50
C ALA A 418 -9.52 -26.99 7.00
N ARG A 419 -9.15 -25.95 7.75
CA ARG A 419 -10.07 -24.92 8.26
C ARG A 419 -10.24 -23.73 7.30
N LEU A 420 -9.47 -23.64 6.23
CA LEU A 420 -9.58 -22.53 5.28
C LEU A 420 -10.84 -22.66 4.41
N LYS A 421 -11.47 -21.54 4.12
CA LYS A 421 -12.52 -21.44 3.12
C LYS A 421 -11.96 -21.55 1.69
N ALA A 422 -12.78 -22.02 0.77
CA ALA A 422 -12.47 -21.94 -0.65
C ALA A 422 -12.30 -20.46 -1.08
N GLY A 423 -11.25 -20.16 -1.83
CA GLY A 423 -10.94 -18.80 -2.28
C GLY A 423 -10.00 -18.01 -1.36
N VAL A 424 -9.66 -18.55 -0.19
CA VAL A 424 -8.53 -18.05 0.61
C VAL A 424 -7.23 -18.55 -0.03
N ILE A 425 -6.29 -17.65 -0.25
CA ILE A 425 -5.00 -17.92 -0.89
C ILE A 425 -3.95 -18.08 0.22
N ALA A 426 -3.28 -19.23 0.26
CA ALA A 426 -2.11 -19.41 1.10
C ALA A 426 -0.91 -18.70 0.47
N LEU A 427 -0.32 -17.77 1.19
CA LEU A 427 0.84 -16.98 0.79
C LEU A 427 2.15 -17.52 1.36
N GLY A 428 2.08 -18.24 2.47
CA GLY A 428 3.22 -18.87 3.12
C GLY A 428 2.80 -20.10 3.90
N GLU A 429 3.59 -21.17 3.82
CA GLU A 429 3.29 -22.49 4.39
C GLU A 429 4.53 -23.12 5.03
N VAL A 430 4.31 -23.93 6.04
CA VAL A 430 5.36 -24.77 6.63
C VAL A 430 5.45 -26.09 5.83
N GLU A 431 6.57 -26.28 5.13
CA GLU A 431 6.76 -27.45 4.26
C GLU A 431 6.61 -28.77 5.00
N GLY A 432 5.94 -29.72 4.36
CA GLY A 432 5.72 -31.07 4.90
C GLY A 432 4.64 -31.16 5.98
N THR A 433 3.89 -30.08 6.22
CA THR A 433 2.76 -30.02 7.14
C THR A 433 1.47 -29.60 6.42
N ASP A 434 0.34 -29.54 7.13
CA ASP A 434 -0.91 -28.94 6.64
C ASP A 434 -1.09 -27.47 7.12
N GLU A 435 0.00 -26.82 7.54
CA GLU A 435 -0.03 -25.53 8.19
C GLU A 435 0.20 -24.37 7.24
N VAL A 436 -0.69 -23.38 7.29
CA VAL A 436 -0.59 -22.12 6.58
C VAL A 436 -0.24 -21.03 7.57
N LYS A 437 0.88 -20.33 7.34
CA LYS A 437 1.39 -19.26 8.20
C LYS A 437 0.82 -17.89 7.78
N TYR A 438 0.65 -17.71 6.48
CA TYR A 438 0.31 -16.42 5.88
C TYR A 438 -0.76 -16.64 4.81
N LEU A 439 -1.85 -15.88 4.87
CA LEU A 439 -2.97 -16.04 3.94
C LEU A 439 -3.59 -14.70 3.52
N HIS A 440 -4.24 -14.72 2.36
CA HIS A 440 -4.97 -13.58 1.80
C HIS A 440 -6.35 -13.98 1.31
N GLY A 441 -7.33 -13.10 1.43
CA GLY A 441 -8.65 -13.30 0.91
C GLY A 441 -9.34 -12.00 0.49
N GLN A 442 -10.39 -12.15 -0.30
CA GLN A 442 -11.26 -11.07 -0.72
C GLN A 442 -12.61 -11.18 -0.03
N PHE A 443 -13.16 -10.04 0.39
CA PHE A 443 -14.53 -9.97 0.89
C PHE A 443 -15.22 -8.69 0.40
N GLY A 444 -16.29 -8.84 -0.35
CA GLY A 444 -16.97 -7.70 -0.99
C GLY A 444 -16.04 -6.98 -1.97
N GLN A 445 -15.83 -5.69 -1.75
CA GLN A 445 -14.92 -4.86 -2.56
C GLN A 445 -13.51 -4.74 -1.99
N GLY A 446 -13.28 -5.21 -0.76
CA GLY A 446 -12.01 -5.13 -0.06
C GLY A 446 -11.36 -6.49 0.11
N THR A 447 -10.27 -6.49 0.85
CA THR A 447 -9.45 -7.65 1.06
C THR A 447 -8.97 -7.73 2.50
N PHE A 448 -8.56 -8.92 2.92
CA PHE A 448 -7.96 -9.15 4.23
C PHE A 448 -6.74 -10.05 4.09
N THR A 449 -5.83 -9.92 5.03
CA THR A 449 -4.63 -10.75 5.12
C THR A 449 -4.40 -11.14 6.58
N PHE A 450 -4.13 -12.40 6.83
CA PHE A 450 -3.76 -12.89 8.15
C PHE A 450 -2.35 -13.48 8.13
N LEU A 451 -1.53 -13.04 9.07
CA LEU A 451 -0.19 -13.57 9.33
C LEU A 451 -0.18 -14.13 10.75
N GLY A 452 0.05 -15.43 10.89
CA GLY A 452 0.16 -16.07 12.18
C GLY A 452 1.46 -15.68 12.89
N GLY A 453 1.46 -15.73 14.22
CA GLY A 453 2.59 -15.34 15.06
C GLY A 453 2.56 -13.90 15.53
N HIS A 454 3.45 -13.57 16.47
CA HIS A 454 3.47 -12.31 17.18
C HIS A 454 4.54 -11.36 16.66
N ASP A 455 5.83 -11.71 16.81
CA ASP A 455 6.97 -10.88 16.41
C ASP A 455 7.93 -11.70 15.53
N PRO A 456 8.21 -11.26 14.28
CA PRO A 456 9.10 -11.98 13.38
C PRO A 456 10.55 -12.16 13.83
N GLU A 457 11.04 -11.35 14.77
CA GLU A 457 12.43 -11.41 15.26
C GLU A 457 12.53 -11.90 16.73
N ASP A 458 11.37 -12.23 17.32
CA ASP A 458 11.31 -12.89 18.63
C ASP A 458 10.52 -14.21 18.51
N TYR A 459 11.23 -15.33 18.43
CA TYR A 459 10.64 -16.64 18.19
C TYR A 459 9.47 -16.97 19.13
N GLN A 460 9.59 -16.62 20.43
CA GLN A 460 8.58 -16.92 21.44
C GLN A 460 8.40 -15.73 22.37
N HIS A 461 7.79 -14.69 21.87
CA HIS A 461 7.50 -13.49 22.66
C HIS A 461 6.57 -13.81 23.83
N MET A 462 7.01 -13.48 25.03
CA MET A 462 6.27 -13.72 26.28
C MET A 462 5.76 -12.40 26.86
N VAL A 463 4.69 -12.50 27.65
CA VAL A 463 4.16 -11.35 28.39
C VAL A 463 5.24 -10.71 29.26
N GLY A 464 5.59 -9.47 28.98
CA GLY A 464 6.59 -8.69 29.70
C GLY A 464 8.01 -8.75 29.11
N ASP A 465 8.19 -9.39 27.96
CA ASP A 465 9.44 -9.32 27.23
C ASP A 465 9.67 -7.89 26.69
N PRO A 466 10.92 -7.47 26.52
CA PRO A 466 11.24 -6.15 25.98
C PRO A 466 10.92 -6.06 24.50
N GLU A 467 10.53 -4.88 24.06
CA GLU A 467 10.27 -4.61 22.63
C GLU A 467 11.46 -4.97 21.73
N THR A 468 11.17 -5.57 20.57
CA THR A 468 12.18 -5.85 19.55
C THR A 468 12.79 -4.55 19.00
N LYS A 469 14.13 -4.49 18.95
CA LYS A 469 14.87 -3.35 18.45
C LYS A 469 15.18 -3.49 16.96
N LEU A 470 14.32 -2.93 16.10
CA LEU A 470 14.40 -3.10 14.66
C LEU A 470 15.66 -2.50 14.01
N ASP A 471 16.41 -1.64 14.70
CA ASP A 471 17.72 -1.21 14.26
C ASP A 471 18.77 -2.35 14.20
N GLN A 472 18.54 -3.44 14.91
CA GLN A 472 19.33 -4.67 14.87
C GLN A 472 18.90 -5.61 13.73
N TYR A 473 17.73 -5.39 13.15
CA TYR A 473 17.10 -6.26 12.15
C TYR A 473 16.66 -5.50 10.88
N PRO A 474 17.54 -4.66 10.27
CA PRO A 474 17.15 -3.82 9.11
C PRO A 474 16.79 -4.63 7.87
N HIS A 475 17.08 -5.93 7.88
CA HIS A 475 16.85 -6.87 6.78
C HIS A 475 15.81 -7.96 7.13
N SER A 476 15.06 -7.80 8.22
CA SER A 476 14.08 -8.80 8.63
C SER A 476 13.08 -9.15 7.54
N PRO A 477 13.02 -10.41 7.08
CA PRO A 477 12.06 -10.83 6.07
C PRO A 477 10.63 -10.81 6.61
N GLY A 478 10.41 -11.22 7.87
CA GLY A 478 9.09 -11.23 8.47
C GLY A 478 8.50 -9.83 8.63
N TYR A 479 9.30 -8.84 9.04
CA TYR A 479 8.87 -7.43 9.09
C TYR A 479 8.65 -6.83 7.68
N ARG A 480 9.34 -7.33 6.65
CA ARG A 480 9.03 -6.97 5.26
C ARG A 480 7.63 -7.42 4.85
N LEU A 481 7.18 -8.61 5.24
CA LEU A 481 5.82 -9.06 4.97
C LEU A 481 4.78 -8.12 5.59
N ILE A 482 5.01 -7.65 6.81
CA ILE A 482 4.15 -6.63 7.45
C ILE A 482 4.09 -5.37 6.58
N LEU A 483 5.24 -4.85 6.15
CA LEU A 483 5.31 -3.60 5.37
C LEU A 483 4.81 -3.76 3.93
N ASN A 484 4.86 -4.96 3.34
CA ASN A 484 4.17 -5.26 2.08
C ASN A 484 2.67 -5.00 2.20
N ASN A 485 2.05 -5.45 3.30
CA ASN A 485 0.63 -5.21 3.56
C ASN A 485 0.32 -3.72 3.70
N VAL A 486 1.22 -2.94 4.28
CA VAL A 486 1.04 -1.48 4.45
C VAL A 486 1.02 -0.75 3.10
N LEU A 487 1.89 -1.12 2.15
CA LEU A 487 1.94 -0.49 0.82
C LEU A 487 0.89 -1.07 -0.16
N PHE A 488 0.36 -2.24 0.12
CA PHE A 488 -0.59 -2.92 -0.77
C PHE A 488 -1.79 -2.04 -1.20
N PRO A 489 -2.47 -1.28 -0.31
CA PRO A 489 -3.60 -0.44 -0.71
C PRO A 489 -3.21 0.77 -1.57
N ALA A 490 -1.93 1.12 -1.64
CA ALA A 490 -1.43 2.19 -2.49
C ALA A 490 -1.41 1.82 -3.99
N ALA A 491 -1.51 0.51 -4.30
CA ALA A 491 -1.38 -0.01 -5.64
C ALA A 491 -2.57 0.33 -6.52
N GLU A 492 -2.27 0.69 -7.78
CA GLU A 492 -3.28 0.80 -8.85
C GLU A 492 -4.05 -0.53 -8.98
N LYS A 493 -5.38 -0.45 -9.03
CA LYS A 493 -6.24 -1.62 -9.26
C LYS A 493 -6.08 -2.08 -10.71
N LYS A 494 -5.18 -3.02 -10.96
CA LYS A 494 -5.05 -3.65 -12.28
C LYS A 494 -6.15 -4.69 -12.47
N LYS A 495 -6.74 -4.69 -13.68
CA LYS A 495 -7.60 -5.80 -14.12
C LYS A 495 -6.72 -7.03 -14.28
N GLN A 496 -7.14 -8.17 -13.72
CA GLN A 496 -6.51 -9.44 -13.99
C GLN A 496 -6.45 -9.67 -15.51
N ARG A 497 -5.30 -10.05 -16.01
CA ARG A 497 -5.16 -10.51 -17.40
C ARG A 497 -5.69 -11.94 -17.43
N THR A 498 -6.81 -12.13 -18.06
CA THR A 498 -7.35 -13.46 -18.40
C THR A 498 -6.64 -14.01 -19.62
#